data_1d28fe09c1f08b0818d65c641a887776
#
_entry.id   1d28fe09c1f08b0818d65c641a887776
#
_cell.length_a   1.000
_cell.length_b   1.000
_cell.length_c   1.000
_cell.angle_alpha   90.00
_cell.angle_beta   90.00
_cell.angle_gamma   90.00
#
_symmetry.space_group_name_H-M   'P 1'
#
loop_
_entity.id
_entity.type
_entity.pdbx_description
1 polymer ?
#
loop_
_entity_poly.entity_id
_entity_poly.type
_entity_poly.pdbx_seq_one_letter_code
_entity_poly.pdbx_strand_id
1 'polypeptide(L)'
;MSTDRIEPGSSAKRLPIVSISLLTVFFLAAYFVLRALPDAQCGFLHYEEVIHPDGTIEFCATNHAGFLDLTRLKYPVEMVLALEGGSATQGSEQVVTLELLTSGGMPIAPHELAVTHTKKMHVMLIDPSLQDYHHVHPKADGLNGQYIFEFTPNRGGVYQIFTEIVPLRTRRQIIATGTIEVAGTPDAMVFERQTESVVDGLRFSLGNVPKEMRTGVDYRFDLNVAAADGGAVVLEEVMGAGGHMVAFDQARKGFAHMHPMDSVPLGDAAVGNEADLTFLFNVPNSGWYRVFAQVQVDGREVFGHFDIEVQ
;
A
#
# COMPACT_ATOMS: atom_id res chain seq x y z
N MET A 1 -19.75 -74.07 -55.07
CA MET A 1 -19.07 -73.67 -53.83
C MET A 1 -18.13 -72.53 -54.20
N SER A 2 -18.61 -71.31 -54.04
CA SER A 2 -17.84 -70.08 -54.31
C SER A 2 -17.42 -69.51 -52.94
N THR A 3 -16.14 -69.38 -52.72
CA THR A 3 -15.57 -68.80 -51.54
C THR A 3 -15.28 -67.33 -51.81
N ASP A 4 -16.17 -66.46 -51.34
CA ASP A 4 -15.92 -65.03 -51.32
C ASP A 4 -14.85 -64.70 -50.29
N ARG A 5 -13.74 -64.15 -50.74
CA ARG A 5 -12.68 -63.57 -49.92
C ARG A 5 -13.04 -62.12 -49.65
N ILE A 6 -13.33 -61.82 -48.40
CA ILE A 6 -13.50 -60.43 -47.92
C ILE A 6 -12.09 -59.87 -47.68
N GLU A 7 -11.73 -58.86 -48.48
CA GLU A 7 -10.54 -58.02 -48.20
C GLU A 7 -10.79 -57.04 -47.11
N PRO A 8 -9.88 -56.85 -46.12
CA PRO A 8 -10.07 -55.82 -45.09
C PRO A 8 -9.63 -54.47 -45.60
N GLY A 9 -10.58 -53.55 -45.73
CA GLY A 9 -10.32 -52.18 -46.08
C GLY A 9 -9.49 -51.46 -45.04
N SER A 10 -8.28 -51.09 -45.43
CA SER A 10 -7.32 -50.33 -44.58
C SER A 10 -7.30 -48.83 -44.94
N SER A 11 -8.27 -48.06 -44.53
CA SER A 11 -8.16 -46.60 -44.71
C SER A 11 -8.65 -45.70 -43.54
N ALA A 12 -8.92 -46.25 -42.34
CA ALA A 12 -9.60 -45.48 -41.29
C ALA A 12 -8.73 -45.01 -40.12
N LYS A 13 -7.41 -45.16 -40.12
CA LYS A 13 -6.60 -44.89 -38.90
C LYS A 13 -5.60 -43.76 -38.98
N ARG A 14 -5.45 -43.04 -40.09
CA ARG A 14 -4.44 -41.96 -40.20
C ARG A 14 -4.92 -40.59 -39.76
N LEU A 15 -6.21 -40.27 -39.89
CA LEU A 15 -6.79 -38.98 -39.48
C LEU A 15 -6.61 -38.65 -37.99
N PRO A 16 -6.86 -39.58 -37.04
CA PRO A 16 -6.73 -39.24 -35.62
C PRO A 16 -5.27 -38.98 -35.20
N ILE A 17 -4.30 -39.70 -35.82
CA ILE A 17 -2.87 -39.52 -35.50
C ILE A 17 -2.39 -38.14 -35.96
N VAL A 18 -2.75 -37.70 -37.16
CA VAL A 18 -2.40 -36.38 -37.68
C VAL A 18 -3.01 -35.26 -36.81
N SER A 19 -4.28 -35.41 -36.44
CA SER A 19 -4.95 -34.42 -35.55
C SER A 19 -4.33 -34.35 -34.17
N ILE A 20 -3.96 -35.49 -33.57
CA ILE A 20 -3.27 -35.53 -32.28
C ILE A 20 -1.90 -34.87 -32.36
N SER A 21 -1.12 -35.17 -33.42
CA SER A 21 0.19 -34.56 -33.62
C SER A 21 0.10 -33.06 -33.82
N LEU A 22 -0.86 -32.57 -34.61
CA LEU A 22 -1.08 -31.12 -34.78
C LEU A 22 -1.48 -30.41 -33.47
N LEU A 23 -2.37 -31.02 -32.70
CA LEU A 23 -2.75 -30.49 -31.39
C LEU A 23 -1.57 -30.48 -30.42
N THR A 24 -0.76 -31.52 -30.39
CA THR A 24 0.44 -31.59 -29.56
C THR A 24 1.43 -30.49 -29.94
N VAL A 25 1.70 -30.29 -31.22
CA VAL A 25 2.58 -29.24 -31.72
C VAL A 25 2.00 -27.86 -31.37
N PHE A 26 0.70 -27.67 -31.52
CA PHE A 26 0.03 -26.42 -31.17
C PHE A 26 0.18 -26.09 -29.65
N PHE A 27 -0.09 -27.07 -28.78
CA PHE A 27 0.03 -26.84 -27.34
C PHE A 27 1.48 -26.64 -26.88
N LEU A 28 2.44 -27.32 -27.48
CA LEU A 28 3.85 -27.12 -27.23
C LEU A 28 4.28 -25.70 -27.66
N ALA A 29 3.88 -25.29 -28.88
CA ALA A 29 4.17 -23.95 -29.37
C ALA A 29 3.53 -22.88 -28.47
N ALA A 30 2.24 -23.05 -28.10
CA ALA A 30 1.54 -22.15 -27.17
C ALA A 30 2.22 -22.09 -25.81
N TYR A 31 2.66 -23.24 -25.28
CA TYR A 31 3.40 -23.30 -24.02
C TYR A 31 4.70 -22.47 -24.08
N PHE A 32 5.50 -22.64 -25.13
CA PHE A 32 6.75 -21.90 -25.28
C PHE A 32 6.52 -20.40 -25.53
N VAL A 33 5.48 -20.04 -26.29
CA VAL A 33 5.09 -18.63 -26.50
C VAL A 33 4.64 -18.00 -25.18
N LEU A 34 3.76 -18.68 -24.43
CA LEU A 34 3.29 -18.15 -23.14
C LEU A 34 4.43 -18.04 -22.11
N ARG A 35 5.39 -18.99 -22.14
CA ARG A 35 6.55 -18.94 -21.26
C ARG A 35 7.58 -17.87 -21.67
N ALA A 36 7.60 -17.46 -22.93
CA ALA A 36 8.46 -16.38 -23.42
C ALA A 36 7.83 -14.98 -23.25
N LEU A 37 6.55 -14.91 -22.86
CA LEU A 37 5.96 -13.64 -22.48
C LEU A 37 6.63 -13.17 -21.20
N PRO A 38 6.90 -11.85 -21.06
CA PRO A 38 7.35 -11.31 -19.79
C PRO A 38 6.33 -11.72 -18.71
N ASP A 39 6.85 -12.09 -17.55
CA ASP A 39 6.00 -12.40 -16.39
C ASP A 39 5.02 -11.25 -16.23
N ALA A 40 3.72 -11.55 -16.31
CA ALA A 40 2.71 -10.59 -16.00
C ALA A 40 2.99 -10.15 -14.57
N GLN A 41 3.46 -8.92 -14.40
CA GLN A 41 3.59 -8.35 -13.07
C GLN A 41 2.20 -8.43 -12.44
N CYS A 42 2.07 -9.34 -11.51
CA CYS A 42 0.86 -9.47 -10.74
C CYS A 42 0.74 -8.16 -9.97
N GLY A 43 -0.27 -7.33 -10.29
CA GLY A 43 -0.54 -6.10 -9.54
C GLY A 43 -1.04 -6.37 -8.11
N PHE A 44 -0.90 -7.60 -7.64
CA PHE A 44 -1.14 -7.99 -6.26
C PHE A 44 0.19 -7.98 -5.51
N LEU A 45 0.19 -7.31 -4.36
CA LEU A 45 1.30 -7.37 -3.43
C LEU A 45 1.57 -8.84 -3.07
N HIS A 46 2.80 -9.28 -3.32
CA HIS A 46 3.29 -10.55 -2.82
C HIS A 46 3.81 -10.32 -1.41
N TYR A 47 3.25 -11.02 -0.45
CA TYR A 47 3.71 -10.98 0.93
C TYR A 47 4.57 -12.21 1.21
N GLU A 48 5.69 -12.01 1.87
CA GLU A 48 6.40 -13.09 2.55
C GLU A 48 5.71 -13.36 3.88
N GLU A 49 5.43 -14.62 4.15
CA GLU A 49 4.80 -15.07 5.38
C GLU A 49 5.89 -15.38 6.42
N VAL A 50 5.89 -14.63 7.51
CA VAL A 50 6.75 -14.90 8.66
C VAL A 50 5.88 -15.40 9.80
N ILE A 51 6.19 -16.60 10.30
CA ILE A 51 5.49 -17.17 11.46
C ILE A 51 6.34 -16.94 12.69
N HIS A 52 5.84 -16.11 13.60
CA HIS A 52 6.49 -15.84 14.88
C HIS A 52 6.34 -17.01 15.86
N PRO A 53 7.25 -17.14 16.85
CA PRO A 53 7.19 -18.22 17.86
C PRO A 53 5.91 -18.27 18.69
N ASP A 54 5.18 -17.15 18.78
CA ASP A 54 3.88 -17.04 19.46
C ASP A 54 2.69 -17.47 18.58
N GLY A 55 2.97 -17.91 17.34
CA GLY A 55 1.95 -18.31 16.36
C GLY A 55 1.35 -17.16 15.58
N THR A 56 1.80 -15.93 15.79
CA THR A 56 1.39 -14.78 14.98
C THR A 56 1.93 -14.92 13.56
N ILE A 57 1.07 -14.69 12.58
CA ILE A 57 1.46 -14.67 11.17
C ILE A 57 1.62 -13.21 10.75
N GLU A 58 2.82 -12.85 10.36
CA GLU A 58 3.14 -11.55 9.77
C GLU A 58 3.35 -11.68 8.28
N PHE A 59 2.76 -10.77 7.53
CA PHE A 59 2.97 -10.66 6.09
C PHE A 59 3.84 -9.43 5.82
N CYS A 60 5.04 -9.67 5.33
CA CYS A 60 5.94 -8.62 4.87
C CYS A 60 5.72 -8.40 3.38
N ALA A 61 5.40 -7.17 2.98
CA ALA A 61 5.33 -6.82 1.56
C ALA A 61 6.74 -6.82 0.98
N THR A 62 7.01 -7.75 0.06
CA THR A 62 8.25 -7.74 -0.68
C THR A 62 8.19 -6.68 -1.78
N ASN A 63 8.85 -5.57 -1.54
CA ASN A 63 9.31 -4.59 -2.55
C ASN A 63 8.26 -4.00 -3.50
N HIS A 64 7.08 -3.56 -3.07
CA HIS A 64 6.19 -2.91 -4.02
C HIS A 64 5.46 -1.71 -3.47
N ALA A 65 5.85 -0.56 -3.96
CA ALA A 65 5.11 0.66 -3.87
C ALA A 65 4.18 0.81 -5.08
N GLY A 66 3.24 -0.10 -5.24
CA GLY A 66 2.19 0.09 -6.22
C GLY A 66 1.18 1.11 -5.70
N PHE A 67 0.94 2.19 -6.45
CA PHE A 67 -0.16 3.08 -6.15
C PHE A 67 -1.50 2.38 -6.37
N LEU A 68 -2.33 2.35 -5.34
CA LEU A 68 -3.65 1.73 -5.36
C LEU A 68 -4.68 2.76 -5.81
N ASP A 69 -5.07 2.71 -7.09
CA ASP A 69 -6.15 3.54 -7.65
C ASP A 69 -7.50 2.92 -7.28
N LEU A 70 -8.14 3.45 -6.24
CA LEU A 70 -9.42 2.94 -5.72
C LEU A 70 -10.63 3.34 -6.58
N THR A 71 -10.44 4.10 -7.64
CA THR A 71 -11.49 4.29 -8.65
C THR A 71 -11.72 3.02 -9.47
N ARG A 72 -10.69 2.20 -9.63
CA ARG A 72 -10.68 0.96 -10.42
C ARG A 72 -10.80 -0.29 -9.56
N LEU A 73 -10.37 -0.21 -8.31
CA LEU A 73 -10.38 -1.32 -7.35
C LEU A 73 -11.50 -1.09 -6.33
N LYS A 74 -12.49 -1.96 -6.32
CA LYS A 74 -13.51 -1.99 -5.28
C LYS A 74 -13.36 -3.27 -4.47
N TYR A 75 -13.11 -3.10 -3.21
CA TYR A 75 -13.07 -4.21 -2.28
C TYR A 75 -14.46 -4.45 -1.68
N PRO A 76 -14.85 -5.71 -1.44
CA PRO A 76 -16.16 -6.06 -0.89
C PRO A 76 -16.19 -5.88 0.64
N VAL A 77 -15.70 -4.75 1.11
CA VAL A 77 -15.64 -4.37 2.53
C VAL A 77 -16.16 -2.95 2.67
N GLU A 78 -17.13 -2.78 3.54
CA GLU A 78 -17.70 -1.49 3.92
C GLU A 78 -17.04 -1.00 5.21
N MET A 79 -16.71 0.29 5.29
CA MET A 79 -16.22 0.95 6.47
C MET A 79 -17.35 1.75 7.13
N VAL A 80 -17.60 1.47 8.40
CA VAL A 80 -18.52 2.23 9.24
C VAL A 80 -17.71 2.97 10.30
N LEU A 81 -17.94 4.27 10.41
CA LEU A 81 -17.25 5.15 11.34
C LEU A 81 -18.24 5.84 12.24
N ALA A 82 -17.94 5.92 13.53
CA ALA A 82 -18.69 6.69 14.51
C ALA A 82 -17.74 7.54 15.35
N LEU A 83 -18.07 8.80 15.50
CA LEU A 83 -17.34 9.75 16.34
C LEU A 83 -17.95 9.76 17.76
N GLU A 84 -17.11 9.67 18.76
CA GLU A 84 -17.52 9.99 20.11
C GLU A 84 -17.88 11.48 20.20
N GLY A 85 -19.09 11.80 20.66
CA GLY A 85 -19.60 13.18 20.62
C GLY A 85 -20.27 13.61 19.32
N GLY A 86 -20.27 12.77 18.26
CA GLY A 86 -21.06 12.94 17.04
C GLY A 86 -20.56 13.94 16.02
N SER A 87 -19.54 14.77 16.34
CA SER A 87 -18.94 15.73 15.40
C SER A 87 -17.46 15.95 15.68
N ALA A 88 -16.66 16.01 14.62
CA ALA A 88 -15.23 16.31 14.74
C ALA A 88 -14.96 17.81 14.66
N THR A 89 -14.00 18.29 15.46
CA THR A 89 -13.61 19.70 15.53
C THR A 89 -12.10 19.83 15.36
N GLN A 90 -11.70 20.78 14.53
CA GLN A 90 -10.29 21.12 14.31
C GLN A 90 -9.57 21.45 15.63
N GLY A 91 -8.35 20.91 15.80
CA GLY A 91 -7.50 21.13 16.96
C GLY A 91 -7.92 20.41 18.23
N SER A 92 -8.96 19.57 18.17
CA SER A 92 -9.41 18.75 19.29
C SER A 92 -9.21 17.26 18.98
N GLU A 93 -8.76 16.49 19.96
CA GLU A 93 -8.66 15.05 19.84
C GLU A 93 -10.03 14.43 19.59
N GLN A 94 -10.09 13.55 18.62
CA GLN A 94 -11.27 12.83 18.22
C GLN A 94 -11.08 11.34 18.48
N VAL A 95 -12.03 10.72 19.17
CA VAL A 95 -12.11 9.28 19.34
C VAL A 95 -13.06 8.71 18.32
N VAL A 96 -12.58 7.79 17.50
CA VAL A 96 -13.32 7.20 16.39
C VAL A 96 -13.46 5.70 16.59
N THR A 97 -14.71 5.22 16.56
CA THR A 97 -14.99 3.79 16.43
C THR A 97 -15.08 3.44 14.96
N LEU A 98 -14.38 2.38 14.56
CA LEU A 98 -14.34 1.85 13.21
C LEU A 98 -14.81 0.40 13.20
N GLU A 99 -15.70 0.07 12.29
CA GLU A 99 -16.07 -1.30 11.96
C GLU A 99 -15.82 -1.55 10.47
N LEU A 100 -15.29 -2.72 10.14
CA LEU A 100 -15.19 -3.19 8.76
C LEU A 100 -16.18 -4.33 8.57
N LEU A 101 -17.10 -4.14 7.64
CA LEU A 101 -18.15 -5.12 7.35
C LEU A 101 -17.89 -5.80 6.01
N THR A 102 -18.00 -7.12 5.98
CA THR A 102 -18.02 -7.87 4.72
C THR A 102 -19.27 -7.50 3.91
N SER A 103 -19.32 -7.86 2.63
CA SER A 103 -20.52 -7.68 1.79
C SER A 103 -21.78 -8.38 2.35
N GLY A 104 -21.63 -9.33 3.26
CA GLY A 104 -22.72 -9.98 3.98
C GLY A 104 -23.11 -9.28 5.28
N GLY A 105 -22.54 -8.11 5.58
CA GLY A 105 -22.80 -7.34 6.80
C GLY A 105 -22.17 -7.92 8.07
N MET A 106 -21.24 -8.85 7.93
CA MET A 106 -20.53 -9.44 9.08
C MET A 106 -19.28 -8.62 9.40
N PRO A 107 -19.08 -8.22 10.67
CA PRO A 107 -17.88 -7.51 11.08
C PRO A 107 -16.65 -8.41 10.94
N ILE A 108 -15.53 -7.80 10.56
CA ILE A 108 -14.22 -8.45 10.47
C ILE A 108 -13.54 -8.35 11.83
N ALA A 109 -13.41 -9.49 12.51
CA ALA A 109 -12.86 -9.54 13.86
C ALA A 109 -11.33 -9.50 13.90
N PRO A 110 -10.71 -9.05 15.02
CA PRO A 110 -9.26 -8.92 15.13
C PRO A 110 -8.47 -10.21 14.92
N HIS A 111 -9.07 -11.36 15.25
CA HIS A 111 -8.42 -12.67 15.06
C HIS A 111 -8.46 -13.17 13.61
N GLU A 112 -9.22 -12.51 12.74
CA GLU A 112 -9.29 -12.81 11.31
C GLU A 112 -8.24 -12.03 10.51
N LEU A 113 -7.52 -11.09 11.14
CA LEU A 113 -6.52 -10.24 10.51
C LEU A 113 -5.10 -10.73 10.78
N ALA A 114 -4.32 -10.77 9.73
CA ALA A 114 -2.87 -10.92 9.82
C ALA A 114 -2.22 -9.64 10.34
N VAL A 115 -1.03 -9.78 10.87
CA VAL A 115 -0.15 -8.65 11.17
C VAL A 115 0.60 -8.28 9.89
N THR A 116 0.65 -7.01 9.58
CA THR A 116 1.49 -6.43 8.53
C THR A 116 2.25 -5.25 9.13
N HIS A 117 3.57 -5.24 8.99
CA HIS A 117 4.39 -4.15 9.56
C HIS A 117 4.07 -3.92 11.04
N THR A 118 4.10 -4.98 11.83
CA THR A 118 3.83 -5.02 13.28
C THR A 118 2.39 -4.69 13.71
N LYS A 119 1.49 -4.34 12.78
CA LYS A 119 0.09 -3.96 13.08
C LYS A 119 -0.91 -4.79 12.27
N LYS A 120 -2.12 -4.94 12.80
CA LYS A 120 -3.21 -5.65 12.12
C LYS A 120 -4.00 -4.76 11.17
N MET A 121 -3.92 -3.45 11.37
CA MET A 121 -4.68 -2.47 10.62
C MET A 121 -3.90 -1.17 10.55
N HIS A 122 -3.82 -0.59 9.35
CA HIS A 122 -3.26 0.73 9.11
C HIS A 122 -4.39 1.64 8.65
N VAL A 123 -4.53 2.79 9.27
CA VAL A 123 -5.53 3.80 8.90
C VAL A 123 -4.83 5.09 8.56
N MET A 124 -5.00 5.52 7.35
CA MET A 124 -4.46 6.76 6.82
C MET A 124 -5.60 7.76 6.63
N LEU A 125 -5.46 8.94 7.21
CA LEU A 125 -6.42 10.03 7.10
C LEU A 125 -5.73 11.21 6.41
N ILE A 126 -6.40 11.81 5.43
CA ILE A 126 -5.87 12.96 4.70
C ILE A 126 -6.94 14.01 4.48
N ASP A 127 -6.62 15.25 4.81
CA ASP A 127 -7.50 16.42 4.65
C ASP A 127 -7.72 16.83 3.19
N PRO A 128 -8.67 17.73 2.88
CA PRO A 128 -8.91 18.19 1.51
C PRO A 128 -7.72 18.89 0.85
N SER A 129 -6.85 19.54 1.60
CA SER A 129 -5.69 20.27 1.08
C SER A 129 -4.44 19.42 0.92
N LEU A 130 -4.49 18.15 1.38
CA LEU A 130 -3.35 17.25 1.45
C LEU A 130 -2.21 17.76 2.35
N GLN A 131 -2.51 18.55 3.38
CA GLN A 131 -1.51 19.12 4.29
C GLN A 131 -1.56 18.54 5.69
N ASP A 132 -2.64 17.83 6.03
CA ASP A 132 -2.84 17.22 7.34
C ASP A 132 -3.05 15.71 7.17
N TYR A 133 -1.97 14.98 7.32
CA TYR A 133 -1.91 13.53 7.20
C TYR A 133 -1.74 12.88 8.55
N HIS A 134 -2.53 11.85 8.81
CA HIS A 134 -2.41 11.02 10.00
C HIS A 134 -2.30 9.55 9.59
N HIS A 135 -1.38 8.84 10.24
CA HIS A 135 -1.23 7.39 10.12
C HIS A 135 -1.43 6.77 11.51
N VAL A 136 -2.53 6.09 11.70
CA VAL A 136 -2.92 5.54 13.00
C VAL A 136 -3.18 4.04 12.92
N HIS A 137 -3.05 3.38 14.06
CA HIS A 137 -3.20 1.93 14.18
C HIS A 137 -4.31 1.62 15.18
N PRO A 138 -5.55 1.38 14.71
CA PRO A 138 -6.69 1.14 15.58
C PRO A 138 -6.47 -0.04 16.52
N LYS A 139 -6.89 0.12 17.75
CA LYS A 139 -6.90 -0.94 18.76
C LYS A 139 -8.25 -1.64 18.72
N ALA A 140 -8.25 -2.96 18.82
CA ALA A 140 -9.49 -3.71 18.92
C ALA A 140 -10.23 -3.38 20.23
N ASP A 141 -11.52 -3.11 20.12
CA ASP A 141 -12.42 -3.01 21.26
C ASP A 141 -13.18 -4.33 21.44
N GLY A 142 -12.55 -5.23 22.16
CA GLY A 142 -13.05 -6.59 22.33
C GLY A 142 -12.81 -7.47 21.11
N LEU A 143 -13.72 -8.45 20.91
CA LEU A 143 -13.62 -9.48 19.84
C LEU A 143 -14.68 -9.30 18.73
N ASN A 144 -15.47 -8.25 18.81
CA ASN A 144 -16.70 -8.09 18.00
C ASN A 144 -16.45 -7.45 16.62
N GLY A 145 -15.18 -7.10 16.29
CA GLY A 145 -14.85 -6.41 15.05
C GLY A 145 -15.01 -4.90 15.14
N GLN A 146 -15.09 -4.37 16.35
CA GLN A 146 -14.98 -2.94 16.61
C GLN A 146 -13.51 -2.58 16.91
N TYR A 147 -13.10 -1.43 16.40
CA TYR A 147 -11.76 -0.89 16.58
C TYR A 147 -11.87 0.58 16.94
N ILE A 148 -10.94 1.04 17.76
CA ILE A 148 -10.90 2.44 18.22
C ILE A 148 -9.56 3.04 17.83
N PHE A 149 -9.58 4.26 17.34
CA PHE A 149 -8.39 5.09 17.15
C PHE A 149 -8.68 6.53 17.52
N GLU A 150 -7.61 7.27 17.77
CA GLU A 150 -7.63 8.68 18.11
C GLU A 150 -6.83 9.46 17.09
N PHE A 151 -7.29 10.66 16.74
CA PHE A 151 -6.53 11.60 15.93
C PHE A 151 -6.94 13.04 16.25
N THR A 152 -6.03 13.99 16.03
CA THR A 152 -6.31 15.41 16.22
C THR A 152 -6.22 16.12 14.86
N PRO A 153 -7.36 16.38 14.20
CA PRO A 153 -7.35 17.08 12.92
C PRO A 153 -6.86 18.51 13.07
N ASN A 154 -5.85 18.89 12.28
CA ASN A 154 -5.33 20.26 12.30
C ASN A 154 -6.03 21.18 11.31
N ARG A 155 -6.95 20.64 10.47
CA ARG A 155 -7.65 21.37 9.43
C ARG A 155 -9.12 20.99 9.40
N GLY A 156 -9.94 21.91 8.87
CA GLY A 156 -11.36 21.64 8.60
C GLY A 156 -11.59 20.95 7.26
N GLY A 157 -12.79 20.40 7.09
CA GLY A 157 -13.23 19.79 5.84
C GLY A 157 -13.41 18.28 5.90
N VAL A 158 -13.63 17.64 4.76
CA VAL A 158 -13.89 16.20 4.66
C VAL A 158 -12.58 15.44 4.48
N TYR A 159 -12.13 14.78 5.54
CA TYR A 159 -11.00 13.87 5.51
C TYR A 159 -11.36 12.59 4.76
N GLN A 160 -10.50 12.20 3.83
CA GLN A 160 -10.57 10.87 3.20
C GLN A 160 -9.81 9.90 4.09
N ILE A 161 -10.43 8.72 4.32
CA ILE A 161 -9.86 7.65 5.13
C ILE A 161 -9.63 6.44 4.27
N PHE A 162 -8.47 5.84 4.44
CA PHE A 162 -8.10 4.56 3.85
C PHE A 162 -7.70 3.62 4.97
N THR A 163 -8.32 2.45 5.02
CA THR A 163 -7.98 1.40 5.98
C THR A 163 -7.43 0.20 5.24
N GLU A 164 -6.21 -0.15 5.56
CA GLU A 164 -5.52 -1.31 5.00
C GLU A 164 -5.53 -2.47 5.98
N ILE A 165 -5.96 -3.64 5.51
CA ILE A 165 -5.98 -4.91 6.25
C ILE A 165 -5.57 -6.07 5.35
N VAL A 166 -5.09 -7.15 5.97
CA VAL A 166 -4.88 -8.44 5.30
C VAL A 166 -5.63 -9.54 6.06
N PRO A 167 -6.81 -9.97 5.56
CA PRO A 167 -7.51 -11.08 6.19
C PRO A 167 -6.76 -12.40 6.01
N LEU A 168 -6.64 -13.19 7.09
CA LEU A 168 -5.96 -14.48 7.10
C LEU A 168 -6.53 -15.48 6.09
N ARG A 169 -7.83 -15.40 5.81
CA ARG A 169 -8.51 -16.30 4.87
C ARG A 169 -8.13 -16.05 3.41
N THR A 170 -7.99 -14.78 3.04
CA THR A 170 -7.71 -14.39 1.65
C THR A 170 -6.24 -14.18 1.40
N ARG A 171 -5.48 -13.83 2.43
CA ARG A 171 -4.05 -13.46 2.36
C ARG A 171 -3.78 -12.38 1.32
N ARG A 172 -4.73 -11.46 1.15
CA ARG A 172 -4.66 -10.36 0.19
C ARG A 172 -4.97 -9.06 0.91
N GLN A 173 -4.21 -8.04 0.56
CA GLN A 173 -4.49 -6.69 1.00
C GLN A 173 -5.89 -6.27 0.57
N ILE A 174 -6.63 -5.70 1.49
CA ILE A 174 -7.95 -5.10 1.28
C ILE A 174 -7.87 -3.67 1.76
N ILE A 175 -8.38 -2.76 0.95
CA ILE A 175 -8.52 -1.35 1.30
C ILE A 175 -10.00 -1.03 1.44
N ALA A 176 -10.41 -0.59 2.61
CA ALA A 176 -11.70 0.03 2.82
C ALA A 176 -11.54 1.55 2.87
N THR A 177 -12.56 2.28 2.43
CA THR A 177 -12.55 3.74 2.40
C THR A 177 -13.73 4.32 3.13
N GLY A 178 -13.54 5.46 3.76
CA GLY A 178 -14.56 6.21 4.46
C GLY A 178 -14.22 7.69 4.50
N THR A 179 -15.06 8.48 5.16
CA THR A 179 -14.84 9.91 5.34
C THR A 179 -15.25 10.35 6.74
N ILE A 180 -14.53 11.35 7.27
CA ILE A 180 -14.92 12.08 8.48
C ILE A 180 -15.00 13.56 8.12
N GLU A 181 -16.13 14.19 8.44
CA GLU A 181 -16.29 15.62 8.31
C GLU A 181 -15.81 16.31 9.59
N VAL A 182 -14.82 17.19 9.44
CA VAL A 182 -14.27 18.03 10.51
C VAL A 182 -14.79 19.44 10.34
N ALA A 183 -15.41 20.00 11.37
CA ALA A 183 -15.94 21.35 11.34
C ALA A 183 -14.84 22.37 11.03
N GLY A 184 -15.12 23.27 10.10
CA GLY A 184 -14.20 24.30 9.64
C GLY A 184 -14.19 24.41 8.11
N THR A 185 -13.53 25.46 7.62
CA THR A 185 -13.36 25.66 6.17
C THR A 185 -12.09 24.96 5.73
N PRO A 186 -12.14 24.12 4.71
CA PRO A 186 -10.94 23.49 4.18
C PRO A 186 -10.01 24.52 3.54
N ASP A 187 -8.71 24.32 3.72
CA ASP A 187 -7.70 25.11 3.03
C ASP A 187 -7.65 24.79 1.54
N ALA A 188 -7.14 25.72 0.76
CA ALA A 188 -6.91 25.49 -0.66
C ALA A 188 -5.80 24.46 -0.87
N MET A 189 -6.02 23.53 -1.77
CA MET A 189 -4.98 22.61 -2.22
C MET A 189 -4.00 23.37 -3.13
N VAL A 190 -2.73 23.39 -2.75
CA VAL A 190 -1.65 24.01 -3.52
C VAL A 190 -0.52 23.01 -3.65
N PHE A 191 -0.02 22.85 -4.87
CA PHE A 191 1.17 22.07 -5.17
C PHE A 191 2.26 22.96 -5.75
N GLU A 192 3.45 22.75 -5.27
CA GLU A 192 4.67 23.29 -5.83
C GLU A 192 5.72 22.18 -5.78
N ARG A 193 6.42 21.96 -6.90
CA ARG A 193 7.45 20.92 -6.92
C ARG A 193 8.45 21.15 -5.79
N GLN A 194 8.46 20.23 -4.85
CA GLN A 194 9.26 20.32 -3.63
C GLN A 194 9.85 18.95 -3.31
N THR A 195 11.17 18.89 -3.21
CA THR A 195 11.92 17.69 -2.82
C THR A 195 12.63 17.83 -1.49
N GLU A 196 12.38 18.93 -0.77
CA GLU A 196 12.91 19.18 0.56
C GLU A 196 11.81 19.76 1.47
N SER A 197 11.81 19.36 2.73
CA SER A 197 10.98 19.95 3.77
C SER A 197 11.72 20.01 5.09
N VAL A 198 11.34 20.96 5.96
CA VAL A 198 11.87 21.07 7.33
C VAL A 198 10.68 21.02 8.26
N VAL A 199 10.66 19.99 9.13
CA VAL A 199 9.58 19.76 10.09
C VAL A 199 10.21 19.37 11.43
N ASP A 200 9.79 20.01 12.51
CA ASP A 200 10.22 19.73 13.88
C ASP A 200 11.74 19.65 14.07
N GLY A 201 12.47 20.53 13.37
CA GLY A 201 13.93 20.57 13.43
C GLY A 201 14.64 19.51 12.62
N LEU A 202 13.93 18.68 11.88
CA LEU A 202 14.48 17.72 10.91
C LEU A 202 14.33 18.25 9.49
N ARG A 203 15.39 18.08 8.69
CA ARG A 203 15.39 18.32 7.25
C ARG A 203 15.20 16.97 6.56
N PHE A 204 14.19 16.89 5.74
CA PHE A 204 13.91 15.77 4.86
C PHE A 204 14.27 16.18 3.44
N SER A 205 15.07 15.38 2.76
CA SER A 205 15.48 15.61 1.37
C SER A 205 15.22 14.36 0.55
N LEU A 206 14.55 14.49 -0.57
CA LEU A 206 14.24 13.40 -1.49
C LEU A 206 15.16 13.46 -2.69
N GLY A 207 16.14 12.58 -2.73
CA GLY A 207 17.13 12.44 -3.81
C GLY A 207 16.60 11.59 -4.97
N ASN A 208 17.32 11.65 -6.09
CA ASN A 208 17.05 10.87 -7.31
C ASN A 208 15.65 11.11 -7.93
N VAL A 209 15.04 12.26 -7.68
CA VAL A 209 13.76 12.64 -8.29
C VAL A 209 14.01 13.29 -9.65
N PRO A 210 13.71 12.62 -10.79
CA PRO A 210 13.91 13.18 -12.11
C PRO A 210 13.07 14.46 -12.32
N LYS A 211 13.55 15.37 -13.18
CA LYS A 211 12.79 16.58 -13.52
C LYS A 211 11.47 16.27 -14.19
N GLU A 212 11.45 15.23 -15.02
CA GLU A 212 10.26 14.72 -15.70
C GLU A 212 10.05 13.28 -15.26
N MET A 213 8.89 13.00 -14.71
CA MET A 213 8.47 11.67 -14.31
C MET A 213 7.28 11.23 -15.15
N ARG A 214 7.19 9.93 -15.41
CA ARG A 214 6.15 9.34 -16.25
C ARG A 214 5.40 8.25 -15.48
N THR A 215 4.15 8.07 -15.84
CA THR A 215 3.31 7.02 -15.30
C THR A 215 3.85 5.62 -15.64
N GLY A 216 3.67 4.67 -14.72
CA GLY A 216 4.02 3.27 -14.92
C GLY A 216 5.53 2.97 -14.95
N VAL A 217 6.36 3.93 -14.53
CA VAL A 217 7.81 3.78 -14.44
C VAL A 217 8.23 3.67 -12.98
N ASP A 218 9.12 2.73 -12.69
CA ASP A 218 9.70 2.56 -11.36
C ASP A 218 10.81 3.59 -11.14
N TYR A 219 10.64 4.40 -10.09
CA TYR A 219 11.64 5.38 -9.64
C TYR A 219 12.13 5.00 -8.26
N ARG A 220 13.44 5.08 -8.07
CA ARG A 220 14.06 4.94 -6.74
C ARG A 220 14.28 6.33 -6.17
N PHE A 221 13.71 6.56 -5.00
CA PHE A 221 13.92 7.77 -4.23
C PHE A 221 14.81 7.47 -3.03
N ASP A 222 15.80 8.31 -2.81
CA ASP A 222 16.63 8.26 -1.62
C ASP A 222 16.13 9.36 -0.66
N LEU A 223 15.53 8.93 0.44
CA LEU A 223 15.14 9.82 1.54
C LEU A 223 16.33 10.01 2.46
N ASN A 224 16.82 11.23 2.55
CA ASN A 224 17.79 11.63 3.54
C ASN A 224 17.09 12.43 4.66
N VAL A 225 17.41 12.09 5.91
CA VAL A 225 16.90 12.78 7.09
C VAL A 225 18.09 13.29 7.92
N ALA A 226 18.17 14.60 8.14
CA ALA A 226 19.21 15.25 8.88
C ALA A 226 18.65 16.25 9.89
N ALA A 227 19.38 16.53 10.96
CA ALA A 227 19.01 17.64 11.84
C ALA A 227 19.23 18.99 11.14
N ALA A 228 18.27 19.89 11.22
CA ALA A 228 18.37 21.20 10.57
C ALA A 228 19.50 22.08 11.14
N ASP A 229 19.92 21.82 12.38
CA ASP A 229 21.04 22.49 13.05
C ASP A 229 22.41 21.82 12.85
N GLY A 230 22.44 20.69 12.09
CA GLY A 230 23.66 19.89 11.85
C GLY A 230 24.01 18.92 12.97
N GLY A 231 23.13 18.73 13.95
CA GLY A 231 23.27 17.73 14.99
C GLY A 231 23.21 16.29 14.46
N ALA A 232 23.46 15.32 15.32
CA ALA A 232 23.29 13.91 14.99
C ALA A 232 21.81 13.54 14.97
N VAL A 233 21.40 12.70 14.01
CA VAL A 233 20.07 12.09 13.91
C VAL A 233 20.20 10.59 14.08
N VAL A 234 19.38 10.03 14.96
CA VAL A 234 19.24 8.59 15.13
C VAL A 234 17.80 8.24 14.81
N LEU A 235 17.57 7.52 13.71
CA LEU A 235 16.25 7.00 13.39
C LEU A 235 15.95 5.80 14.28
N GLU A 236 14.77 5.83 14.86
CA GLU A 236 14.19 4.71 15.60
C GLU A 236 13.30 3.88 14.67
N GLU A 237 13.08 2.64 15.06
CA GLU A 237 12.19 1.77 14.31
C GLU A 237 10.74 2.26 14.41
N VAL A 238 10.11 2.44 13.26
CA VAL A 238 8.69 2.68 13.11
C VAL A 238 8.06 1.56 12.30
N MET A 239 7.17 0.79 12.90
CA MET A 239 6.48 -0.34 12.25
C MET A 239 7.42 -1.36 11.57
N GLY A 240 8.52 -1.72 12.22
CA GLY A 240 9.47 -2.71 11.70
C GLY A 240 10.45 -2.18 10.64
N ALA A 241 10.49 -0.87 10.39
CA ALA A 241 11.38 -0.25 9.42
C ALA A 241 11.96 1.08 9.94
N GLY A 242 12.99 1.61 9.30
CA GLY A 242 13.57 2.93 9.64
C GLY A 242 12.70 4.11 9.25
N GLY A 243 11.63 3.88 8.51
CA GLY A 243 10.67 4.89 8.09
C GLY A 243 9.68 4.33 7.09
N HIS A 244 8.64 5.09 6.81
CA HIS A 244 7.62 4.78 5.81
C HIS A 244 7.37 5.99 4.92
N MET A 245 6.89 5.76 3.71
CA MET A 245 6.40 6.83 2.85
C MET A 245 4.98 6.51 2.40
N VAL A 246 4.14 7.54 2.34
CA VAL A 246 2.80 7.42 1.78
C VAL A 246 2.58 8.53 0.75
N ALA A 247 2.15 8.17 -0.44
CA ALA A 247 1.85 9.14 -1.49
C ALA A 247 0.35 9.17 -1.77
N PHE A 248 -0.24 10.36 -1.83
CA PHE A 248 -1.63 10.58 -2.25
C PHE A 248 -1.68 11.34 -3.56
N ASP A 249 -2.60 10.96 -4.44
CA ASP A 249 -2.92 11.74 -5.62
C ASP A 249 -3.73 13.00 -5.27
N GLN A 250 -3.67 14.03 -6.12
CA GLN A 250 -4.39 15.28 -5.91
C GLN A 250 -5.92 15.11 -5.76
N ALA A 251 -6.47 14.03 -6.29
CA ALA A 251 -7.90 13.74 -6.18
C ALA A 251 -8.26 12.94 -4.92
N ARG A 252 -7.28 12.51 -4.14
CA ARG A 252 -7.43 11.66 -2.94
C ARG A 252 -8.22 10.38 -3.23
N LYS A 253 -8.00 9.79 -4.42
CA LYS A 253 -8.69 8.59 -4.88
C LYS A 253 -7.88 7.33 -4.76
N GLY A 254 -6.64 7.47 -4.33
CA GLY A 254 -5.73 6.38 -4.11
C GLY A 254 -4.53 6.80 -3.28
N PHE A 255 -3.71 5.84 -2.96
CA PHE A 255 -2.47 6.06 -2.24
C PHE A 255 -1.44 4.97 -2.59
N ALA A 256 -0.18 5.26 -2.33
CA ALA A 256 0.88 4.28 -2.26
C ALA A 256 1.44 4.26 -0.83
N HIS A 257 1.49 3.09 -0.20
CA HIS A 257 2.15 2.89 1.09
C HIS A 257 3.48 2.16 0.83
N MET A 258 4.57 2.86 1.04
CA MET A 258 5.91 2.46 0.62
C MET A 258 6.78 2.14 1.84
N HIS A 259 7.56 1.05 1.72
CA HIS A 259 8.55 0.65 2.71
C HIS A 259 9.95 0.80 2.13
N PRO A 260 10.98 1.01 2.97
CA PRO A 260 12.36 1.04 2.50
C PRO A 260 12.70 -0.27 1.79
N MET A 261 13.42 -0.17 0.68
CA MET A 261 13.86 -1.35 -0.09
C MET A 261 14.89 -2.19 0.65
N ASP A 262 15.70 -1.56 1.48
CA ASP A 262 16.73 -2.20 2.27
C ASP A 262 16.24 -2.28 3.72
N SER A 263 15.87 -3.48 4.15
CA SER A 263 15.63 -3.77 5.56
C SER A 263 16.97 -3.84 6.31
N VAL A 264 17.60 -2.69 6.50
CA VAL A 264 18.78 -2.62 7.39
C VAL A 264 18.24 -2.68 8.81
N PRO A 265 18.68 -3.66 9.63
CA PRO A 265 18.38 -3.63 11.06
C PRO A 265 18.93 -2.31 11.62
N LEU A 266 18.08 -1.52 12.23
CA LEU A 266 18.40 -0.17 12.75
C LEU A 266 19.42 -0.15 13.91
N GLY A 267 20.09 -1.27 14.20
CA GLY A 267 21.05 -1.34 15.32
C GLY A 267 22.35 -0.56 15.11
N ASP A 268 22.91 -0.55 13.91
CA ASP A 268 24.29 -0.10 13.68
C ASP A 268 24.48 0.93 12.53
N ALA A 269 23.52 1.13 11.66
CA ALA A 269 23.69 1.92 10.42
C ALA A 269 23.14 3.35 10.49
N ALA A 270 22.34 3.68 11.51
CA ALA A 270 21.67 4.98 11.63
C ALA A 270 22.36 5.94 12.62
N VAL A 271 23.59 5.64 13.02
CA VAL A 271 24.38 6.53 13.90
C VAL A 271 25.25 7.43 13.05
N GLY A 272 24.73 8.59 12.72
CA GLY A 272 25.46 9.60 11.94
C GLY A 272 24.73 10.94 12.00
N ASN A 273 25.26 11.91 11.24
CA ASN A 273 24.57 13.20 11.10
C ASN A 273 23.43 13.12 10.08
N GLU A 274 23.30 12.02 9.36
CA GLU A 274 22.33 11.80 8.28
C GLU A 274 21.91 10.33 8.26
N ALA A 275 20.64 10.08 7.94
CA ALA A 275 20.11 8.74 7.74
C ALA A 275 19.45 8.65 6.37
N ASP A 276 19.83 7.61 5.60
CA ASP A 276 19.37 7.38 4.23
C ASP A 276 18.48 6.14 4.16
N LEU A 277 17.33 6.28 3.50
CA LEU A 277 16.40 5.20 3.21
C LEU A 277 16.03 5.24 1.72
N THR A 278 16.02 4.10 1.06
CA THR A 278 15.64 4.02 -0.37
C THR A 278 14.23 3.46 -0.52
N PHE A 279 13.40 4.13 -1.32
CA PHE A 279 12.02 3.74 -1.60
C PHE A 279 11.77 3.56 -3.09
N LEU A 280 10.87 2.65 -3.44
CA LEU A 280 10.38 2.50 -4.81
C LEU A 280 9.08 3.27 -4.98
N PHE A 281 8.99 4.11 -6.02
CA PHE A 281 7.81 4.89 -6.35
C PHE A 281 7.36 4.59 -7.77
N ASN A 282 6.08 4.20 -7.93
CA ASN A 282 5.44 3.99 -9.22
C ASN A 282 3.96 4.36 -9.12
N VAL A 283 3.50 5.17 -10.04
CA VAL A 283 2.09 5.60 -10.09
C VAL A 283 1.49 5.42 -11.49
N PRO A 284 0.20 5.04 -11.57
CA PRO A 284 -0.45 4.73 -12.84
C PRO A 284 -1.03 5.96 -13.56
N ASN A 285 -1.22 7.06 -12.86
CA ASN A 285 -1.91 8.24 -13.37
C ASN A 285 -0.99 9.47 -13.37
N SER A 286 -1.16 10.35 -14.34
CA SER A 286 -0.50 11.65 -14.35
C SER A 286 -1.17 12.62 -13.38
N GLY A 287 -0.42 13.59 -12.91
CA GLY A 287 -0.88 14.63 -11.99
C GLY A 287 0.07 14.88 -10.84
N TRP A 288 -0.41 15.62 -9.85
CA TRP A 288 0.33 15.92 -8.64
C TRP A 288 0.12 14.87 -7.58
N TYR A 289 1.22 14.54 -6.91
CA TYR A 289 1.27 13.65 -5.76
C TYR A 289 1.93 14.36 -4.59
N ARG A 290 1.30 14.32 -3.41
CA ARG A 290 1.95 14.67 -2.16
C ARG A 290 2.42 13.41 -1.48
N VAL A 291 3.71 13.38 -1.18
CA VAL A 291 4.40 12.25 -0.56
C VAL A 291 4.76 12.65 0.86
N PHE A 292 4.36 11.87 1.83
CA PHE A 292 4.74 12.02 3.23
C PHE A 292 5.78 10.97 3.58
N ALA A 293 6.85 11.38 4.25
CA ALA A 293 7.85 10.50 4.82
C ALA A 293 7.72 10.51 6.34
N GLN A 294 7.46 9.37 6.92
CA GLN A 294 7.30 9.15 8.36
C GLN A 294 8.57 8.54 8.92
N VAL A 295 9.15 9.16 9.92
CA VAL A 295 10.28 8.65 10.69
C VAL A 295 10.02 8.83 12.18
N GLN A 296 10.76 8.10 13.01
CA GLN A 296 10.73 8.27 14.45
C GLN A 296 12.10 8.72 14.96
N VAL A 297 12.11 9.80 15.73
CA VAL A 297 13.30 10.38 16.35
C VAL A 297 12.96 10.82 17.78
N ASP A 298 13.76 10.43 18.76
CA ASP A 298 13.56 10.71 20.18
C ASP A 298 12.13 10.35 20.68
N GLY A 299 11.63 9.18 20.24
CA GLY A 299 10.31 8.66 20.61
C GLY A 299 9.14 9.41 19.97
N ARG A 300 9.38 10.31 19.00
CA ARG A 300 8.33 11.10 18.31
C ARG A 300 8.31 10.76 16.83
N GLU A 301 7.12 10.56 16.30
CA GLU A 301 6.90 10.45 14.86
C GLU A 301 6.91 11.83 14.21
N VAL A 302 7.68 11.99 13.15
CA VAL A 302 7.79 13.23 12.39
C VAL A 302 7.51 12.93 10.92
N PHE A 303 6.70 13.78 10.29
CA PHE A 303 6.26 13.61 8.91
C PHE A 303 6.83 14.73 8.03
N GLY A 304 7.85 14.41 7.23
CA GLY A 304 8.29 15.27 6.12
C GLY A 304 7.35 15.14 4.94
N HIS A 305 7.28 16.14 4.05
CA HIS A 305 6.44 16.07 2.85
C HIS A 305 7.11 16.62 1.61
N PHE A 306 6.70 16.10 0.47
CA PHE A 306 7.23 16.45 -0.85
C PHE A 306 6.10 16.54 -1.87
N ASP A 307 6.25 17.40 -2.87
CA ASP A 307 5.31 17.52 -3.98
C ASP A 307 5.99 17.11 -5.30
N ILE A 308 5.40 16.13 -5.95
CA ILE A 308 5.93 15.52 -7.17
C ILE A 308 4.87 15.58 -8.27
N GLU A 309 5.29 16.05 -9.46
CA GLU A 309 4.46 16.02 -10.66
C GLU A 309 4.87 14.86 -11.56
N VAL A 310 3.88 14.08 -12.00
CA VAL A 310 4.04 12.94 -12.91
C VAL A 310 3.23 13.19 -14.18
N GLN A 311 3.86 13.00 -15.35
CA GLN A 311 3.30 13.24 -16.68
C GLN A 311 2.84 11.96 -17.38
#